data_7f9bfea096cb7932bce91f4eefd29ffd
#
_entry.id   7f9bfea096cb7932bce91f4eefd29ffd
#
_cell.length_a   1.000
_cell.length_b   1.000
_cell.length_c   1.000
_cell.angle_alpha   90.00
_cell.angle_beta   90.00
_cell.angle_gamma   90.00
#
_symmetry.space_group_name_H-M   'P 1'
#
loop_
_entity.id
_entity.type
_entity.pdbx_description
1 polymer ?
#
loop_
_entity_poly.entity_id
_entity_poly.type
_entity_poly.pdbx_seq_one_letter_code
_entity_poly.pdbx_strand_id
1 'polypeptide(L)'
;MMALDTVSGYFTRDGRSYCIIDSDREFKECTDDIIGTLDYSESFRRIYSHPVSGENVFKFNYGPSTGGMIETLDLKIYTYGERILSLDVLPGYKQRQIRITGESKDLALLRIERLNGFHSFSYSTLFSSAVERMLEIPVSQEVRYARIILLEIERITSHIFKTARLCESASQNIASYALMGLRERLMRAIAEGTGHRYLFGVNKIGGLRRKIDLDRIVKVARGVVKEYVNIRNGLFVSRIFIDRIENTCRAEYSFARGPVLRAAGIRYDFRMHDPYYSGIDFTPVTQNGGDSLSRFLVFSEEVERSMEIIEKCMTPGERGDFLIPSHENEAYGIETPSGDARMVFSINNDHIGHIYLRTPSILNLEAFARGIRGNVKTDIPFALESFGIWVSELGDVA
;
A
#
# COMPACT_ATOMS: atom_id res chain seq x y z
N MET A 1 11.74 -1.35 31.10
CA MET A 1 10.78 -2.15 30.30
C MET A 1 11.02 -1.69 28.88
N MET A 2 11.90 -2.40 28.14
CA MET A 2 12.22 -2.06 26.75
C MET A 2 10.95 -2.25 25.92
N ALA A 3 10.64 -1.27 25.09
CA ALA A 3 9.60 -1.42 24.07
C ALA A 3 10.00 -2.65 23.24
N LEU A 4 9.10 -3.61 23.10
CA LEU A 4 9.26 -4.72 22.17
C LEU A 4 9.36 -4.11 20.77
N ASP A 5 10.58 -4.09 20.23
CA ASP A 5 10.81 -3.73 18.84
C ASP A 5 9.95 -4.62 17.97
N THR A 6 9.11 -4.03 17.15
CA THR A 6 8.17 -4.79 16.32
C THR A 6 8.97 -5.38 15.17
N VAL A 7 9.11 -6.69 15.15
CA VAL A 7 9.73 -7.41 14.03
C VAL A 7 8.74 -7.39 12.87
N SER A 8 9.13 -6.79 11.75
CA SER A 8 8.29 -6.64 10.55
C SER A 8 8.56 -7.69 9.48
N GLY A 9 9.54 -8.53 9.69
CA GLY A 9 9.86 -9.61 8.77
C GLY A 9 11.02 -10.47 9.27
N TYR A 10 11.14 -11.66 8.68
CA TYR A 10 12.16 -12.65 8.98
C TYR A 10 12.64 -13.31 7.67
N PHE A 11 13.94 -13.58 7.57
CA PHE A 11 14.50 -14.33 6.44
C PHE A 11 15.76 -15.07 6.88
N THR A 12 16.10 -16.14 6.16
CA THR A 12 17.33 -16.92 6.41
C THR A 12 18.32 -16.67 5.27
N ARG A 13 19.56 -16.32 5.61
CA ARG A 13 20.65 -16.16 4.65
C ARG A 13 21.87 -16.90 5.18
N ASP A 14 22.51 -17.73 4.34
CA ASP A 14 23.72 -18.48 4.66
C ASP A 14 23.63 -19.30 5.97
N GLY A 15 22.44 -19.87 6.22
CA GLY A 15 22.17 -20.65 7.45
C GLY A 15 21.98 -19.81 8.70
N ARG A 16 21.94 -18.50 8.61
CA ARG A 16 21.64 -17.56 9.68
C ARG A 16 20.28 -16.91 9.48
N SER A 17 19.61 -16.67 10.57
CA SER A 17 18.29 -16.03 10.58
C SER A 17 18.40 -14.55 10.90
N TYR A 18 17.70 -13.71 10.17
CA TYR A 18 17.70 -12.27 10.34
C TYR A 18 16.28 -11.74 10.49
N CYS A 19 16.13 -10.74 11.35
CA CYS A 19 14.88 -10.03 11.57
C CYS A 19 14.95 -8.62 11.00
N ILE A 20 13.86 -8.13 10.45
CA ILE A 20 13.68 -6.72 10.09
C ILE A 20 13.02 -6.05 11.28
N ILE A 21 13.73 -5.11 11.92
CA ILE A 21 13.22 -4.36 13.06
C ILE A 21 12.78 -2.99 12.56
N ASP A 22 11.51 -2.66 12.79
CA ASP A 22 10.91 -1.40 12.27
C ASP A 22 11.49 -0.13 12.93
N SER A 23 12.00 -0.21 14.16
CA SER A 23 12.50 0.97 14.87
C SER A 23 13.82 1.51 14.32
N ASP A 24 14.73 0.65 13.88
CA ASP A 24 16.11 1.03 13.58
C ASP A 24 16.49 0.89 12.10
N ARG A 25 15.60 0.36 11.23
CA ARG A 25 15.87 0.04 9.82
C ARG A 25 17.00 -0.98 9.59
N GLU A 26 17.49 -1.60 10.64
CA GLU A 26 18.59 -2.54 10.61
C GLU A 26 18.10 -3.99 10.55
N PHE A 27 18.89 -4.83 9.88
CA PHE A 27 18.79 -6.28 10.00
C PHE A 27 19.58 -6.70 11.24
N LYS A 28 18.92 -7.31 12.21
CA LYS A 28 19.61 -7.95 13.34
C LYS A 28 19.56 -9.46 13.14
N GLU A 29 20.66 -10.13 13.42
CA GLU A 29 20.68 -11.60 13.49
C GLU A 29 19.71 -12.04 14.59
N CYS A 30 18.76 -12.92 14.24
CA CYS A 30 17.76 -13.37 15.18
C CYS A 30 18.42 -14.30 16.21
N THR A 31 18.24 -14.00 17.48
CA THR A 31 18.53 -14.94 18.56
C THR A 31 17.38 -15.93 18.70
N ASP A 32 17.64 -17.13 19.25
CA ASP A 32 16.65 -18.20 19.41
C ASP A 32 15.39 -17.77 20.18
N ASP A 33 15.50 -16.77 21.06
CA ASP A 33 14.37 -16.19 21.79
C ASP A 33 13.39 -15.42 20.90
N ILE A 34 13.87 -14.85 19.78
CA ILE A 34 13.04 -14.15 18.79
C ILE A 34 12.40 -15.16 17.83
N ILE A 35 13.14 -16.22 17.48
CA ILE A 35 12.66 -17.28 16.58
C ILE A 35 11.49 -18.05 17.18
N GLY A 36 11.52 -18.31 18.49
CA GLY A 36 10.45 -19.02 19.22
C GLY A 36 9.11 -18.29 19.27
N THR A 37 9.08 -16.98 18.94
CA THR A 37 7.86 -16.16 18.89
C THR A 37 7.32 -15.97 17.48
N LEU A 38 8.06 -16.40 16.45
CA LEU A 38 7.79 -16.15 15.03
C LEU A 38 7.59 -17.44 14.24
N ASP A 39 6.56 -18.23 14.57
CA ASP A 39 6.12 -19.31 13.68
C ASP A 39 5.30 -18.75 12.53
N TYR A 40 6.01 -18.24 11.51
CA TYR A 40 5.42 -17.57 10.35
C TYR A 40 4.81 -18.53 9.32
N SER A 41 5.17 -19.80 9.29
CA SER A 41 4.72 -20.75 8.26
C SER A 41 3.25 -21.15 8.40
N GLU A 42 2.70 -21.14 9.60
CA GLU A 42 1.27 -21.34 9.86
C GLU A 42 0.49 -20.04 10.10
N SER A 43 1.15 -18.96 10.54
CA SER A 43 0.51 -17.70 10.92
C SER A 43 -0.07 -16.93 9.72
N PHE A 44 0.49 -17.07 8.51
CA PHE A 44 -0.07 -16.44 7.29
C PHE A 44 -1.43 -16.99 6.87
N ARG A 45 -1.85 -18.16 7.34
CA ARG A 45 -3.19 -18.68 7.07
C ARG A 45 -4.27 -18.09 8.00
N ARG A 46 -3.86 -17.54 9.16
CA ARG A 46 -4.74 -16.86 10.12
C ARG A 46 -4.05 -15.61 10.62
N ILE A 47 -4.19 -14.49 9.90
CA ILE A 47 -3.59 -13.22 10.31
C ILE A 47 -4.11 -12.75 11.67
N TYR A 48 -5.35 -13.13 12.01
CA TYR A 48 -5.95 -12.76 13.28
C TYR A 48 -7.02 -13.78 13.67
N SER A 49 -6.90 -14.37 14.84
CA SER A 49 -7.92 -15.28 15.37
C SER A 49 -8.05 -15.11 16.88
N HIS A 50 -9.18 -14.53 17.29
CA HIS A 50 -9.56 -14.42 18.70
C HIS A 50 -11.01 -14.87 18.87
N PRO A 51 -11.29 -16.19 18.82
CA PRO A 51 -12.63 -16.70 19.00
C PRO A 51 -13.16 -16.29 20.38
N VAL A 52 -14.37 -15.80 20.42
CA VAL A 52 -15.10 -15.47 21.64
C VAL A 52 -16.28 -16.39 21.75
N SER A 53 -16.47 -16.99 22.93
CA SER A 53 -17.63 -17.82 23.27
C SER A 53 -18.30 -17.29 24.52
N GLY A 54 -19.60 -17.45 24.63
CA GLY A 54 -20.40 -17.03 25.80
C GLY A 54 -21.88 -17.07 25.50
N GLU A 55 -22.69 -16.87 26.54
CA GLU A 55 -24.14 -16.75 26.39
C GLU A 55 -24.46 -15.51 25.56
N ASN A 56 -25.36 -15.64 24.57
CA ASN A 56 -25.75 -14.57 23.63
C ASN A 56 -24.64 -14.06 22.70
N VAL A 57 -23.55 -14.80 22.54
CA VAL A 57 -22.53 -14.53 21.51
C VAL A 57 -22.95 -15.24 20.22
N PHE A 58 -23.10 -14.47 19.15
CA PHE A 58 -23.43 -14.97 17.82
C PHE A 58 -22.20 -14.94 16.91
N LYS A 59 -22.04 -16.00 16.11
CA LYS A 59 -21.00 -16.09 15.10
C LYS A 59 -21.59 -15.95 13.71
N PHE A 60 -21.10 -15.00 12.95
CA PHE A 60 -21.47 -14.79 11.55
C PHE A 60 -20.28 -15.04 10.64
N ASN A 61 -20.49 -15.72 9.52
CA ASN A 61 -19.52 -15.80 8.45
C ASN A 61 -19.83 -14.71 7.41
N TYR A 62 -18.83 -13.93 7.02
CA TYR A 62 -18.94 -12.92 6.00
C TYR A 62 -17.79 -13.10 5.00
N GLY A 63 -18.11 -13.63 3.85
CA GLY A 63 -17.14 -14.08 2.86
C GLY A 63 -17.11 -15.62 2.73
N PRO A 64 -16.17 -16.17 1.92
CA PRO A 64 -15.15 -15.48 1.11
C PRO A 64 -15.71 -14.77 -0.13
N SER A 65 -16.94 -15.09 -0.55
CA SER A 65 -17.64 -14.44 -1.66
C SER A 65 -18.90 -13.78 -1.15
N THR A 66 -18.89 -12.48 -1.01
CA THR A 66 -20.03 -11.71 -0.50
C THR A 66 -20.14 -10.37 -1.22
N GLY A 67 -21.38 -9.86 -1.32
CA GLY A 67 -21.61 -8.52 -1.86
C GLY A 67 -21.05 -7.42 -0.94
N GLY A 68 -20.68 -6.28 -1.52
CA GLY A 68 -20.22 -5.10 -0.77
C GLY A 68 -18.71 -5.04 -0.49
N MET A 69 -17.97 -6.14 -0.69
CA MET A 69 -16.51 -6.15 -0.62
C MET A 69 -15.90 -6.50 -1.97
N ILE A 70 -14.87 -5.78 -2.40
CA ILE A 70 -14.08 -6.12 -3.58
C ILE A 70 -13.14 -7.29 -3.28
N GLU A 71 -12.54 -7.25 -2.11
CA GLU A 71 -11.53 -8.22 -1.71
C GLU A 71 -12.18 -9.47 -1.11
N THR A 72 -11.68 -10.63 -1.52
CA THR A 72 -12.21 -11.93 -1.09
C THR A 72 -11.54 -12.34 0.21
N LEU A 73 -12.17 -11.99 1.32
CA LEU A 73 -11.79 -12.38 2.68
C LEU A 73 -12.86 -13.24 3.31
N ASP A 74 -12.49 -14.27 4.06
CA ASP A 74 -13.41 -14.95 4.96
C ASP A 74 -13.29 -14.33 6.35
N LEU A 75 -14.33 -13.64 6.78
CA LEU A 75 -14.41 -13.01 8.09
C LEU A 75 -15.37 -13.80 8.96
N LYS A 76 -14.88 -14.32 10.09
CA LYS A 76 -15.72 -14.89 11.13
C LYS A 76 -15.93 -13.84 12.21
N ILE A 77 -17.13 -13.31 12.27
CA ILE A 77 -17.49 -12.16 13.11
C ILE A 77 -18.21 -12.68 14.35
N TYR A 78 -17.69 -12.37 15.52
CA TYR A 78 -18.32 -12.68 16.79
C TYR A 78 -19.00 -11.43 17.31
N THR A 79 -20.32 -11.50 17.58
CA THR A 79 -21.11 -10.34 17.99
C THR A 79 -21.93 -10.62 19.24
N TYR A 80 -22.21 -9.54 19.99
CA TYR A 80 -23.27 -9.50 20.99
C TYR A 80 -24.31 -8.47 20.50
N GLY A 81 -25.50 -8.97 20.13
CA GLY A 81 -26.42 -8.19 19.34
C GLY A 81 -25.78 -7.75 18.02
N GLU A 82 -25.78 -6.46 17.72
CA GLU A 82 -25.13 -5.89 16.53
C GLU A 82 -23.65 -5.54 16.73
N ARG A 83 -23.17 -5.47 17.98
CA ARG A 83 -21.80 -5.07 18.30
C ARG A 83 -20.80 -6.20 18.04
N ILE A 84 -19.72 -5.87 17.34
CA ILE A 84 -18.61 -6.76 17.06
C ILE A 84 -17.74 -6.86 18.31
N LEU A 85 -17.60 -8.08 18.84
CA LEU A 85 -16.70 -8.40 19.95
C LEU A 85 -15.30 -8.76 19.45
N SER A 86 -15.27 -9.54 18.37
CA SER A 86 -14.03 -10.02 17.76
C SER A 86 -14.23 -10.42 16.32
N LEU A 87 -13.11 -10.54 15.60
CA LEU A 87 -13.07 -10.88 14.20
C LEU A 87 -11.92 -11.84 13.94
N ASP A 88 -12.21 -13.00 13.30
CA ASP A 88 -11.19 -13.84 12.68
C ASP A 88 -11.11 -13.50 11.20
N VAL A 89 -9.91 -13.30 10.69
CA VAL A 89 -9.66 -13.00 9.27
C VAL A 89 -8.89 -14.12 8.61
N LEU A 90 -9.42 -14.64 7.52
CA LEU A 90 -8.82 -15.69 6.71
C LEU A 90 -8.64 -15.17 5.27
N PRO A 91 -7.42 -14.73 4.88
CA PRO A 91 -7.20 -14.07 3.60
C PRO A 91 -6.95 -15.01 2.42
N GLY A 92 -6.79 -16.31 2.63
CA GLY A 92 -6.21 -17.29 1.71
C GLY A 92 -6.88 -17.48 0.33
N TYR A 93 -7.99 -16.82 0.02
CA TYR A 93 -8.78 -17.08 -1.19
C TYR A 93 -8.30 -16.32 -2.44
N LYS A 94 -7.70 -15.14 -2.28
CA LYS A 94 -7.27 -14.27 -3.39
C LYS A 94 -5.80 -13.87 -3.32
N GLN A 95 -5.09 -14.27 -2.28
CA GLN A 95 -3.66 -13.97 -2.16
C GLN A 95 -2.88 -14.51 -3.36
N ARG A 96 -1.89 -13.76 -3.81
CA ARG A 96 -1.01 -14.18 -4.90
C ARG A 96 0.30 -14.70 -4.35
N GLN A 97 0.74 -15.81 -4.90
CA GLN A 97 2.09 -16.33 -4.70
C GLN A 97 2.93 -15.98 -5.92
N ILE A 98 3.94 -15.16 -5.73
CA ILE A 98 4.88 -14.75 -6.78
C ILE A 98 6.20 -15.46 -6.54
N ARG A 99 6.52 -16.45 -7.38
CA ARG A 99 7.79 -17.18 -7.30
C ARG A 99 8.77 -16.56 -8.28
N ILE A 100 9.87 -16.01 -7.76
CA ILE A 100 10.93 -15.36 -8.55
C ILE A 100 12.33 -15.84 -8.15
N THR A 101 12.45 -16.59 -7.08
CA THR A 101 13.73 -17.26 -6.71
C THR A 101 14.20 -18.14 -7.85
N GLY A 102 15.47 -18.00 -8.23
CA GLY A 102 16.06 -18.69 -9.39
C GLY A 102 15.77 -18.06 -10.75
N GLU A 103 14.92 -17.05 -10.82
CA GLU A 103 14.63 -16.33 -12.06
C GLU A 103 15.68 -15.25 -12.35
N SER A 104 15.84 -14.88 -13.62
CA SER A 104 16.63 -13.71 -13.97
C SER A 104 15.99 -12.44 -13.43
N LYS A 105 16.82 -11.44 -13.12
CA LYS A 105 16.33 -10.14 -12.60
C LYS A 105 15.28 -9.47 -13.51
N ASP A 106 15.40 -9.63 -14.85
CA ASP A 106 14.44 -9.05 -15.79
C ASP A 106 13.08 -9.76 -15.76
N LEU A 107 13.05 -11.07 -15.58
CA LEU A 107 11.81 -11.84 -15.45
C LEU A 107 11.19 -11.64 -14.07
N ALA A 108 12.01 -11.57 -13.02
CA ALA A 108 11.57 -11.23 -11.66
C ALA A 108 10.86 -9.88 -11.61
N LEU A 109 11.41 -8.84 -12.29
CA LEU A 109 10.78 -7.54 -12.42
C LEU A 109 9.38 -7.62 -13.05
N LEU A 110 9.20 -8.41 -14.11
CA LEU A 110 7.91 -8.59 -14.78
C LEU A 110 6.90 -9.39 -13.94
N ARG A 111 7.37 -10.23 -13.03
CA ARG A 111 6.51 -11.01 -12.14
C ARG A 111 6.07 -10.21 -10.92
N ILE A 112 6.97 -9.45 -10.29
CA ILE A 112 6.68 -8.71 -9.07
C ILE A 112 5.64 -7.59 -9.30
N GLU A 113 5.63 -6.95 -10.47
CA GLU A 113 4.61 -5.96 -10.83
C GLU A 113 3.18 -6.55 -10.90
N ARG A 114 3.05 -7.89 -10.96
CA ARG A 114 1.76 -8.60 -11.01
C ARG A 114 1.20 -8.93 -9.63
N LEU A 115 1.92 -8.62 -8.56
CA LEU A 115 1.44 -8.82 -7.20
C LEU A 115 0.13 -8.05 -6.95
N ASN A 116 0.11 -6.78 -7.34
CA ASN A 116 -1.09 -5.95 -7.26
C ASN A 116 -1.16 -5.00 -8.47
N GLY A 117 -2.21 -5.12 -9.27
CA GLY A 117 -2.41 -4.26 -10.45
C GLY A 117 -2.63 -2.78 -10.13
N PHE A 118 -3.04 -2.43 -8.91
CA PHE A 118 -3.21 -1.04 -8.47
C PHE A 118 -1.92 -0.41 -7.93
N HIS A 119 -0.91 -1.20 -7.61
CA HIS A 119 0.40 -0.78 -7.10
C HIS A 119 1.55 -1.36 -7.94
N SER A 120 1.27 -1.69 -9.19
CA SER A 120 2.20 -2.40 -10.07
C SER A 120 3.47 -1.60 -10.34
N PHE A 121 3.33 -0.28 -10.51
CA PHE A 121 4.47 0.59 -10.75
C PHE A 121 5.30 0.80 -9.48
N SER A 122 4.65 0.88 -8.32
CA SER A 122 5.33 0.89 -7.02
C SER A 122 6.20 -0.35 -6.83
N TYR A 123 5.66 -1.56 -7.03
CA TYR A 123 6.43 -2.80 -6.86
C TYR A 123 7.53 -2.97 -7.90
N SER A 124 7.28 -2.60 -9.16
CA SER A 124 8.31 -2.64 -10.19
C SER A 124 9.42 -1.61 -9.94
N THR A 125 9.08 -0.44 -9.42
CA THR A 125 10.08 0.58 -9.04
C THR A 125 10.87 0.15 -7.80
N LEU A 126 10.23 -0.42 -6.78
CA LEU A 126 10.91 -0.97 -5.62
C LEU A 126 11.98 -1.99 -6.05
N PHE A 127 11.59 -2.95 -6.88
CA PHE A 127 12.51 -3.99 -7.33
C PHE A 127 13.62 -3.43 -8.23
N SER A 128 13.29 -2.61 -9.24
CA SER A 128 14.30 -2.05 -10.14
C SER A 128 15.30 -1.16 -9.40
N SER A 129 14.81 -0.28 -8.50
CA SER A 129 15.70 0.59 -7.71
C SER A 129 16.59 -0.17 -6.74
N ALA A 130 16.08 -1.27 -6.19
CA ALA A 130 16.87 -2.13 -5.30
C ALA A 130 17.99 -2.86 -6.05
N VAL A 131 17.71 -3.37 -7.27
CA VAL A 131 18.74 -3.97 -8.14
C VAL A 131 19.75 -2.91 -8.60
N GLU A 132 19.28 -1.73 -9.01
CA GLU A 132 20.12 -0.61 -9.44
C GLU A 132 21.09 -0.18 -8.31
N ARG A 133 20.57 -0.10 -7.09
CA ARG A 133 21.38 0.21 -5.91
C ARG A 133 22.41 -0.88 -5.60
N MET A 134 22.00 -2.15 -5.62
CA MET A 134 22.87 -3.30 -5.30
C MET A 134 24.00 -3.45 -6.32
N LEU A 135 23.73 -3.18 -7.61
CA LEU A 135 24.68 -3.32 -8.70
C LEU A 135 25.32 -2.00 -9.15
N GLU A 136 25.07 -0.91 -8.39
CA GLU A 136 25.57 0.46 -8.67
C GLU A 136 25.25 0.92 -10.10
N ILE A 137 24.06 0.58 -10.62
CA ILE A 137 23.61 0.97 -11.95
C ILE A 137 23.09 2.41 -11.91
N PRO A 138 23.71 3.37 -12.61
CA PRO A 138 23.23 4.74 -12.63
C PRO A 138 21.92 4.86 -13.44
N VAL A 139 21.08 5.80 -13.04
CA VAL A 139 19.82 6.13 -13.69
C VAL A 139 19.85 7.61 -14.06
N SER A 140 19.42 7.99 -15.27
CA SER A 140 19.36 9.40 -15.60
C SER A 140 18.33 10.14 -14.75
N GLN A 141 18.57 11.43 -14.48
CA GLN A 141 17.61 12.26 -13.74
C GLN A 141 16.23 12.33 -14.44
N GLU A 142 16.22 12.27 -15.76
CA GLU A 142 14.97 12.22 -16.53
C GLU A 142 14.16 10.95 -16.20
N VAL A 143 14.81 9.80 -16.11
CA VAL A 143 14.15 8.54 -15.71
C VAL A 143 13.71 8.60 -14.26
N ARG A 144 14.51 9.18 -13.37
CA ARG A 144 14.14 9.40 -11.97
C ARG A 144 12.86 10.22 -11.85
N TYR A 145 12.79 11.40 -12.48
CA TYR A 145 11.59 12.25 -12.45
C TYR A 145 10.39 11.57 -13.12
N ALA A 146 10.59 10.87 -14.23
CA ALA A 146 9.52 10.11 -14.88
C ALA A 146 8.95 9.03 -13.96
N ARG A 147 9.80 8.31 -13.21
CA ARG A 147 9.33 7.32 -12.23
C ARG A 147 8.55 7.97 -11.10
N ILE A 148 9.01 9.11 -10.55
CA ILE A 148 8.29 9.83 -9.50
C ILE A 148 6.90 10.27 -10.01
N ILE A 149 6.83 10.85 -11.19
CA ILE A 149 5.55 11.25 -11.81
C ILE A 149 4.61 10.05 -11.92
N LEU A 150 5.09 8.91 -12.41
CA LEU A 150 4.25 7.71 -12.57
C LEU A 150 3.84 7.09 -11.22
N LEU A 151 4.70 7.14 -10.19
CA LEU A 151 4.35 6.73 -8.82
C LEU A 151 3.22 7.60 -8.25
N GLU A 152 3.30 8.91 -8.44
CA GLU A 152 2.27 9.82 -7.95
C GLU A 152 0.98 9.73 -8.79
N ILE A 153 1.06 9.46 -10.08
CA ILE A 153 -0.11 9.13 -10.92
C ILE A 153 -0.78 7.82 -10.45
N GLU A 154 0.00 6.78 -10.12
CA GLU A 154 -0.52 5.54 -9.52
C GLU A 154 -1.22 5.84 -8.19
N ARG A 155 -0.65 6.69 -7.33
CA ARG A 155 -1.25 7.13 -6.07
C ARG A 155 -2.58 7.84 -6.29
N ILE A 156 -2.64 8.81 -7.21
CA ILE A 156 -3.88 9.51 -7.56
C ILE A 156 -4.96 8.50 -8.00
N THR A 157 -4.65 7.59 -8.93
CA THR A 157 -5.63 6.60 -9.41
C THR A 157 -6.10 5.66 -8.31
N SER A 158 -5.20 5.25 -7.42
CA SER A 158 -5.50 4.38 -6.29
C SER A 158 -6.38 5.08 -5.26
N HIS A 159 -6.09 6.34 -4.91
CA HIS A 159 -6.89 7.09 -3.93
C HIS A 159 -8.26 7.47 -4.46
N ILE A 160 -8.39 7.83 -5.74
CA ILE A 160 -9.71 8.03 -6.37
C ILE A 160 -10.54 6.73 -6.30
N PHE A 161 -9.91 5.58 -6.57
CA PHE A 161 -10.58 4.30 -6.48
C PHE A 161 -11.03 3.96 -5.06
N LYS A 162 -10.14 4.13 -4.06
CA LYS A 162 -10.47 3.91 -2.65
C LYS A 162 -11.61 4.82 -2.19
N THR A 163 -11.58 6.09 -2.58
CA THR A 163 -12.66 7.04 -2.29
C THR A 163 -13.99 6.59 -2.93
N ALA A 164 -13.96 6.14 -4.18
CA ALA A 164 -15.15 5.62 -4.86
C ALA A 164 -15.73 4.41 -4.13
N ARG A 165 -14.87 3.48 -3.69
CA ARG A 165 -15.29 2.29 -2.96
C ARG A 165 -15.86 2.60 -1.58
N LEU A 166 -15.22 3.51 -0.87
CA LEU A 166 -15.73 4.02 0.40
C LEU A 166 -17.11 4.67 0.22
N CYS A 167 -17.30 5.50 -0.80
CA CYS A 167 -18.58 6.10 -1.15
C CYS A 167 -19.65 5.05 -1.44
N GLU A 168 -19.34 4.03 -2.24
CA GLU A 168 -20.27 2.94 -2.57
C GLU A 168 -20.69 2.18 -1.31
N SER A 169 -19.73 1.78 -0.48
CA SER A 169 -19.97 1.07 0.78
C SER A 169 -20.74 1.91 1.80
N ALA A 170 -20.61 3.24 1.75
CA ALA A 170 -21.37 4.20 2.56
C ALA A 170 -22.67 4.69 1.89
N SER A 171 -23.12 4.00 0.81
CA SER A 171 -24.36 4.30 0.07
C SER A 171 -24.36 5.65 -0.67
N GLN A 172 -23.18 6.16 -1.03
CA GLN A 172 -23.01 7.36 -1.85
C GLN A 172 -22.74 7.00 -3.33
N ASN A 173 -23.66 6.26 -3.95
CA ASN A 173 -23.47 5.66 -5.27
C ASN A 173 -23.22 6.68 -6.38
N ILE A 174 -23.88 7.85 -6.36
CA ILE A 174 -23.68 8.90 -7.37
C ILE A 174 -22.24 9.40 -7.36
N ALA A 175 -21.70 9.69 -6.16
CA ALA A 175 -20.31 10.11 -6.00
C ALA A 175 -19.35 8.98 -6.41
N SER A 176 -19.65 7.73 -6.04
CA SER A 176 -18.84 6.57 -6.45
C SER A 176 -18.75 6.45 -7.96
N TYR A 177 -19.86 6.50 -8.69
CA TYR A 177 -19.86 6.39 -10.15
C TYR A 177 -19.15 7.57 -10.84
N ALA A 178 -19.32 8.78 -10.32
CA ALA A 178 -18.59 9.95 -10.83
C ALA A 178 -17.07 9.78 -10.65
N LEU A 179 -16.62 9.36 -9.47
CA LEU A 179 -15.21 9.08 -9.17
C LEU A 179 -14.63 7.96 -10.06
N MET A 180 -15.40 6.89 -10.31
CA MET A 180 -14.97 5.83 -11.22
C MET A 180 -14.85 6.35 -12.67
N GLY A 181 -15.71 7.27 -13.09
CA GLY A 181 -15.59 7.96 -14.37
C GLY A 181 -14.33 8.81 -14.48
N LEU A 182 -13.99 9.56 -13.42
CA LEU A 182 -12.73 10.34 -13.36
C LEU A 182 -11.51 9.41 -13.45
N ARG A 183 -11.52 8.34 -12.65
CA ARG A 183 -10.46 7.34 -12.71
C ARG A 183 -10.30 6.75 -14.10
N GLU A 184 -11.38 6.39 -14.77
CA GLU A 184 -11.34 5.82 -16.12
C GLU A 184 -10.69 6.77 -17.13
N ARG A 185 -10.98 8.08 -17.06
CA ARG A 185 -10.35 9.10 -17.92
C ARG A 185 -8.83 9.10 -17.73
N LEU A 186 -8.35 9.03 -16.46
CA LEU A 186 -6.92 8.99 -16.17
C LEU A 186 -6.29 7.67 -16.62
N MET A 187 -6.97 6.53 -16.39
CA MET A 187 -6.50 5.21 -16.85
C MET A 187 -6.34 5.12 -18.37
N ARG A 188 -7.21 5.80 -19.14
CA ARG A 188 -7.06 5.91 -20.61
C ARG A 188 -5.83 6.73 -20.98
N ALA A 189 -5.64 7.88 -20.36
CA ALA A 189 -4.45 8.71 -20.60
C ALA A 189 -3.14 7.96 -20.26
N ILE A 190 -3.13 7.18 -19.17
CA ILE A 190 -2.01 6.30 -18.81
C ILE A 190 -1.77 5.26 -19.91
N ALA A 191 -2.82 4.59 -20.39
CA ALA A 191 -2.70 3.59 -21.45
C ALA A 191 -2.15 4.19 -22.75
N GLU A 192 -2.61 5.36 -23.13
CA GLU A 192 -2.18 6.08 -24.33
C GLU A 192 -0.72 6.58 -24.21
N GLY A 193 -0.34 7.11 -23.02
CA GLY A 193 1.00 7.64 -22.78
C GLY A 193 2.07 6.59 -22.48
N THR A 194 1.68 5.41 -21.95
CA THR A 194 2.62 4.38 -21.53
C THR A 194 2.50 3.04 -22.26
N GLY A 195 1.38 2.83 -22.97
CA GLY A 195 1.04 1.58 -23.63
C GLY A 195 0.36 0.54 -22.72
N HIS A 196 0.13 0.83 -21.42
CA HIS A 196 -0.58 -0.08 -20.52
C HIS A 196 -1.34 0.65 -19.40
N ARG A 197 -2.62 0.31 -19.19
CA ARG A 197 -3.50 0.95 -18.20
C ARG A 197 -3.00 0.87 -16.76
N TYR A 198 -2.34 -0.23 -16.41
CA TYR A 198 -1.82 -0.53 -15.07
C TYR A 198 -0.30 -0.41 -14.99
N LEU A 199 0.33 0.32 -15.93
CA LEU A 199 1.78 0.55 -15.96
C LEU A 199 2.63 -0.73 -16.03
N PHE A 200 2.06 -1.88 -16.38
CA PHE A 200 2.81 -3.12 -16.55
C PHE A 200 3.83 -3.01 -17.68
N GLY A 201 5.04 -3.51 -17.44
CA GLY A 201 6.11 -3.53 -18.40
C GLY A 201 6.63 -2.14 -18.79
N VAL A 202 6.41 -1.12 -17.96
CA VAL A 202 6.93 0.24 -18.18
C VAL A 202 8.35 0.37 -17.64
N ASN A 203 8.59 -0.14 -16.43
CA ASN A 203 9.91 -0.13 -15.81
C ASN A 203 10.85 -1.16 -16.42
N LYS A 204 12.15 -0.84 -16.43
CA LYS A 204 13.26 -1.77 -16.58
C LYS A 204 14.40 -1.35 -15.66
N ILE A 205 15.30 -2.24 -15.33
CA ILE A 205 16.53 -1.93 -14.59
C ILE A 205 17.36 -0.94 -15.42
N GLY A 206 17.79 0.15 -14.79
CA GLY A 206 18.53 1.25 -15.44
C GLY A 206 17.68 2.19 -16.29
N GLY A 207 16.32 2.10 -16.26
CA GLY A 207 15.52 3.04 -17.08
C GLY A 207 14.05 2.66 -17.26
N LEU A 208 13.50 3.08 -18.38
CA LEU A 208 12.14 2.77 -18.83
C LEU A 208 12.19 1.99 -20.15
N ARG A 209 11.27 1.05 -20.39
CA ARG A 209 11.26 0.19 -21.58
C ARG A 209 10.87 0.93 -22.86
N ARG A 210 10.18 2.07 -22.72
CA ARG A 210 9.67 2.86 -23.85
C ARG A 210 9.62 4.34 -23.51
N LYS A 211 9.51 5.18 -24.53
CA LYS A 211 9.25 6.61 -24.34
C LYS A 211 7.84 6.79 -23.79
N ILE A 212 7.71 7.60 -22.77
CA ILE A 212 6.44 7.91 -22.10
C ILE A 212 6.00 9.32 -22.47
N ASP A 213 4.73 9.48 -22.81
CA ASP A 213 4.11 10.79 -23.02
C ASP A 213 3.57 11.34 -21.69
N LEU A 214 4.49 11.85 -20.86
CA LEU A 214 4.16 12.40 -19.53
C LEU A 214 3.30 13.65 -19.63
N ASP A 215 3.53 14.52 -20.63
CA ASP A 215 2.77 15.76 -20.81
C ASP A 215 1.26 15.48 -20.99
N ARG A 216 0.94 14.49 -21.79
CA ARG A 216 -0.44 14.04 -21.97
C ARG A 216 -1.07 13.52 -20.69
N ILE A 217 -0.37 12.64 -19.98
CA ILE A 217 -0.85 12.04 -18.72
C ILE A 217 -1.09 13.14 -17.68
N VAL A 218 -0.12 14.01 -17.47
CA VAL A 218 -0.20 15.09 -16.49
C VAL A 218 -1.27 16.11 -16.83
N LYS A 219 -1.45 16.46 -18.10
CA LYS A 219 -2.54 17.33 -18.54
C LYS A 219 -3.93 16.77 -18.17
N VAL A 220 -4.14 15.47 -18.36
CA VAL A 220 -5.41 14.84 -17.98
C VAL A 220 -5.54 14.75 -16.45
N ALA A 221 -4.45 14.43 -15.75
CA ALA A 221 -4.43 14.34 -14.28
C ALA A 221 -4.85 15.67 -13.63
N ARG A 222 -4.36 16.83 -14.10
CA ARG A 222 -4.77 18.16 -13.60
C ARG A 222 -6.29 18.35 -13.68
N GLY A 223 -6.90 18.00 -14.81
CA GLY A 223 -8.36 18.09 -14.97
C GLY A 223 -9.10 17.13 -14.03
N VAL A 224 -8.63 15.90 -13.92
CA VAL A 224 -9.21 14.88 -13.03
C VAL A 224 -9.12 15.29 -11.57
N VAL A 225 -7.97 15.79 -11.10
CA VAL A 225 -7.78 16.24 -9.72
C VAL A 225 -8.70 17.43 -9.39
N LYS A 226 -8.84 18.39 -10.29
CA LYS A 226 -9.77 19.52 -10.11
C LYS A 226 -11.22 19.06 -9.94
N GLU A 227 -11.68 18.13 -10.75
CA GLU A 227 -13.05 17.59 -10.66
C GLU A 227 -13.20 16.70 -9.41
N TYR A 228 -12.17 15.95 -9.03
CA TYR A 228 -12.14 15.17 -7.81
C TYR A 228 -12.36 16.04 -6.57
N VAL A 229 -11.65 17.17 -6.47
CA VAL A 229 -11.80 18.13 -5.36
C VAL A 229 -13.24 18.64 -5.24
N ASN A 230 -13.92 18.91 -6.38
CA ASN A 230 -15.33 19.32 -6.35
C ASN A 230 -16.24 18.22 -5.79
N ILE A 231 -16.05 16.95 -6.21
CA ILE A 231 -16.83 15.82 -5.68
C ILE A 231 -16.56 15.64 -4.18
N ARG A 232 -15.28 15.64 -3.78
CA ARG A 232 -14.89 15.56 -2.37
C ARG A 232 -15.55 16.65 -1.51
N ASN A 233 -15.53 17.89 -1.97
CA ASN A 233 -16.17 19.01 -1.25
C ASN A 233 -17.68 18.79 -1.10
N GLY A 234 -18.34 18.21 -2.10
CA GLY A 234 -19.74 17.79 -2.00
C GLY A 234 -19.97 16.70 -0.95
N LEU A 235 -19.02 15.77 -0.79
CA LEU A 235 -19.09 14.73 0.24
C LEU A 235 -18.96 15.32 1.66
N PHE A 236 -18.14 16.36 1.86
CA PHE A 236 -17.97 17.01 3.16
C PHE A 236 -19.24 17.73 3.68
N VAL A 237 -20.11 18.16 2.79
CA VAL A 237 -21.39 18.76 3.20
C VAL A 237 -22.51 17.72 3.34
N SER A 238 -22.27 16.47 2.99
CA SER A 238 -23.21 15.36 3.14
C SER A 238 -23.18 14.81 4.58
N ARG A 239 -24.10 15.26 5.45
CA ARG A 239 -24.20 14.76 6.81
C ARG A 239 -24.37 13.24 6.86
N ILE A 240 -25.17 12.66 5.98
CA ILE A 240 -25.38 11.21 5.90
C ILE A 240 -24.07 10.47 5.66
N PHE A 241 -23.16 11.02 4.84
CA PHE A 241 -21.86 10.42 4.58
C PHE A 241 -20.95 10.57 5.79
N ILE A 242 -20.82 11.79 6.32
CA ILE A 242 -19.94 12.09 7.46
C ILE A 242 -20.35 11.29 8.70
N ASP A 243 -21.64 11.35 9.09
CA ASP A 243 -22.16 10.65 10.28
C ASP A 243 -21.92 9.13 10.20
N ARG A 244 -21.83 8.56 8.99
CA ARG A 244 -21.58 7.14 8.80
C ARG A 244 -20.12 6.74 8.99
N ILE A 245 -19.18 7.59 8.60
CA ILE A 245 -17.74 7.25 8.60
C ILE A 245 -16.98 7.87 9.77
N GLU A 246 -17.53 8.91 10.39
CA GLU A 246 -16.94 9.55 11.56
C GLU A 246 -17.00 8.61 12.78
N ASN A 247 -15.94 8.61 13.58
CA ASN A 247 -15.77 7.77 14.77
C ASN A 247 -15.89 6.26 14.54
N THR A 248 -15.84 5.81 13.28
CA THR A 248 -15.97 4.40 12.90
C THR A 248 -14.61 3.76 12.72
N CYS A 249 -14.44 2.58 13.31
CA CYS A 249 -13.27 1.72 13.19
C CYS A 249 -11.96 2.50 13.45
N ARG A 250 -11.81 3.02 14.66
CA ARG A 250 -10.60 3.73 15.08
C ARG A 250 -9.41 2.77 15.14
N ALA A 251 -8.31 3.17 14.54
CA ALA A 251 -7.06 2.43 14.52
C ALA A 251 -5.90 3.38 14.88
N GLU A 252 -5.49 3.31 16.14
CA GLU A 252 -4.41 4.12 16.71
C GLU A 252 -3.13 3.28 16.91
N TYR A 253 -2.81 2.44 15.92
CA TYR A 253 -1.71 1.47 16.03
C TYR A 253 -0.48 1.94 15.27
N SER A 254 0.62 2.11 15.99
CA SER A 254 1.92 2.55 15.44
C SER A 254 2.49 1.59 14.40
N PHE A 255 2.07 0.32 14.40
CA PHE A 255 2.48 -0.66 13.40
C PHE A 255 1.72 -0.55 12.06
N ALA A 256 0.57 0.14 12.00
CA ALA A 256 -0.12 0.39 10.74
C ALA A 256 0.75 1.20 9.77
N ARG A 257 0.43 1.20 8.48
CA ARG A 257 1.26 1.84 7.45
C ARG A 257 0.47 2.82 6.59
N GLY A 258 1.21 3.77 6.04
CA GLY A 258 0.70 4.72 5.06
C GLY A 258 -0.44 5.59 5.57
N PRO A 259 -1.50 5.77 4.76
CA PRO A 259 -2.64 6.60 5.15
C PRO A 259 -3.31 6.19 6.47
N VAL A 260 -3.30 4.91 6.83
CA VAL A 260 -3.86 4.43 8.11
C VAL A 260 -3.08 4.99 9.29
N LEU A 261 -1.75 4.93 9.22
CA LEU A 261 -0.85 5.47 10.25
C LEU A 261 -0.97 6.99 10.33
N ARG A 262 -0.98 7.67 9.18
CA ARG A 262 -1.08 9.13 9.10
C ARG A 262 -2.45 9.66 9.57
N ALA A 263 -3.50 8.88 9.40
CA ALA A 263 -4.83 9.20 9.95
C ALA A 263 -4.88 9.18 11.49
N ALA A 264 -3.96 8.46 12.14
CA ALA A 264 -3.80 8.39 13.59
C ALA A 264 -2.80 9.44 14.15
N GLY A 265 -2.39 10.43 13.37
CA GLY A 265 -1.53 11.53 13.82
C GLY A 265 -0.03 11.27 13.68
N ILE A 266 0.38 10.10 13.22
CA ILE A 266 1.80 9.78 13.09
C ILE A 266 2.32 10.28 11.75
N ARG A 267 3.21 11.28 11.80
CA ARG A 267 3.81 11.91 10.63
C ARG A 267 4.95 11.05 10.07
N TYR A 268 4.59 9.91 9.49
CA TYR A 268 5.51 9.03 8.81
C TYR A 268 5.06 8.80 7.37
N ASP A 269 5.96 9.07 6.44
CA ASP A 269 5.80 8.82 5.00
C ASP A 269 7.18 8.44 4.45
N PHE A 270 7.29 7.24 3.88
CA PHE A 270 8.59 6.76 3.44
C PHE A 270 9.22 7.63 2.36
N ARG A 271 8.42 8.35 1.55
CA ARG A 271 8.94 9.30 0.55
C ARG A 271 9.86 10.37 1.14
N MET A 272 9.72 10.71 2.43
CA MET A 272 10.64 11.64 3.13
C MET A 272 12.04 11.07 3.31
N HIS A 273 12.19 9.76 3.21
CA HIS A 273 13.43 9.03 3.41
C HIS A 273 13.89 8.31 2.14
N ASP A 274 13.05 8.31 1.09
CA ASP A 274 13.36 7.68 -0.18
C ASP A 274 14.35 8.57 -0.98
N PRO A 275 15.54 8.07 -1.33
CA PRO A 275 16.50 8.81 -2.15
C PRO A 275 15.91 9.32 -3.47
N TYR A 276 14.92 8.61 -4.05
CA TYR A 276 14.24 9.07 -5.25
C TYR A 276 13.57 10.43 -5.08
N TYR A 277 13.02 10.72 -3.89
CA TYR A 277 12.35 12.00 -3.58
C TYR A 277 13.31 13.07 -3.04
N SER A 278 14.61 12.79 -2.97
CA SER A 278 15.60 13.78 -2.53
C SER A 278 15.52 15.07 -3.36
N GLY A 279 15.49 16.21 -2.70
CA GLY A 279 15.34 17.52 -3.35
C GLY A 279 13.89 17.90 -3.73
N ILE A 280 12.92 17.03 -3.50
CA ILE A 280 11.49 17.34 -3.70
C ILE A 280 10.88 17.68 -2.35
N ASP A 281 10.66 18.96 -2.10
CA ASP A 281 10.01 19.41 -0.87
C ASP A 281 8.48 19.11 -0.90
N PHE A 282 8.00 18.34 0.07
CA PHE A 282 6.58 18.11 0.32
C PHE A 282 6.35 17.82 1.81
N THR A 283 5.12 18.03 2.26
CA THR A 283 4.70 17.71 3.63
C THR A 283 3.69 16.58 3.60
N PRO A 284 3.93 15.48 4.35
CA PRO A 284 2.95 14.40 4.49
C PRO A 284 1.62 14.90 5.04
N VAL A 285 0.54 14.40 4.50
CA VAL A 285 -0.81 14.65 5.01
C VAL A 285 -1.02 13.84 6.28
N THR A 286 -1.50 14.46 7.35
CA THR A 286 -1.82 13.80 8.62
C THR A 286 -3.17 14.26 9.17
N GLN A 287 -3.87 13.35 9.86
CA GLN A 287 -5.09 13.59 10.61
C GLN A 287 -4.93 12.97 12.01
N ASN A 288 -5.80 13.27 12.97
CA ASN A 288 -5.63 12.83 14.37
C ASN A 288 -6.76 11.91 14.87
N GLY A 289 -7.81 11.67 14.09
CA GLY A 289 -8.99 10.91 14.54
C GLY A 289 -8.79 9.40 14.52
N GLY A 290 -7.91 8.88 13.66
CA GLY A 290 -7.65 7.45 13.50
C GLY A 290 -8.84 6.63 12.96
N ASP A 291 -9.95 7.28 12.62
CA ASP A 291 -11.21 6.68 12.16
C ASP A 291 -11.33 6.64 10.63
N SER A 292 -12.44 6.14 10.12
CA SER A 292 -12.67 6.06 8.68
C SER A 292 -12.73 7.43 8.00
N LEU A 293 -13.24 8.46 8.71
CA LEU A 293 -13.24 9.84 8.22
C LEU A 293 -11.81 10.37 8.09
N SER A 294 -10.99 10.18 9.11
CA SER A 294 -9.59 10.62 9.09
C SER A 294 -8.80 9.95 7.96
N ARG A 295 -9.03 8.66 7.70
CA ARG A 295 -8.42 7.95 6.56
C ARG A 295 -8.91 8.49 5.22
N PHE A 296 -10.20 8.79 5.10
CA PHE A 296 -10.75 9.44 3.91
C PHE A 296 -10.13 10.81 3.67
N LEU A 297 -9.95 11.62 4.72
CA LEU A 297 -9.27 12.92 4.62
C LEU A 297 -7.84 12.78 4.12
N VAL A 298 -7.06 11.83 4.68
CA VAL A 298 -5.69 11.56 4.22
C VAL A 298 -5.69 11.17 2.74
N PHE A 299 -6.50 10.20 2.31
CA PHE A 299 -6.58 9.83 0.88
C PHE A 299 -6.92 11.02 -0.01
N SER A 300 -7.88 11.84 0.43
CA SER A 300 -8.38 12.95 -0.34
C SER A 300 -7.35 14.05 -0.56
N GLU A 301 -6.64 14.41 0.50
CA GLU A 301 -5.62 15.46 0.47
C GLU A 301 -4.34 14.97 -0.23
N GLU A 302 -4.02 13.67 -0.13
CA GLU A 302 -2.90 13.09 -0.86
C GLU A 302 -3.07 13.14 -2.39
N VAL A 303 -4.29 13.16 -2.92
CA VAL A 303 -4.54 13.37 -4.36
C VAL A 303 -4.00 14.73 -4.80
N GLU A 304 -4.27 15.79 -4.03
CA GLU A 304 -3.77 17.13 -4.31
C GLU A 304 -2.25 17.21 -4.09
N ARG A 305 -1.75 16.62 -3.00
CA ARG A 305 -0.31 16.59 -2.71
C ARG A 305 0.48 15.86 -3.80
N SER A 306 -0.04 14.76 -4.32
CA SER A 306 0.57 14.05 -5.45
C SER A 306 0.64 14.93 -6.70
N MET A 307 -0.39 15.73 -6.97
CA MET A 307 -0.36 16.66 -8.11
C MET A 307 0.71 17.74 -7.93
N GLU A 308 0.88 18.28 -6.72
CA GLU A 308 1.94 19.25 -6.41
C GLU A 308 3.36 18.67 -6.63
N ILE A 309 3.58 17.41 -6.22
CA ILE A 309 4.84 16.70 -6.46
C ILE A 309 5.08 16.52 -7.97
N ILE A 310 4.05 16.11 -8.72
CA ILE A 310 4.12 15.97 -10.17
C ILE A 310 4.53 17.30 -10.83
N GLU A 311 3.90 18.41 -10.44
CA GLU A 311 4.23 19.73 -11.01
C GLU A 311 5.67 20.14 -10.76
N LYS A 312 6.22 19.84 -9.58
CA LYS A 312 7.63 20.06 -9.28
C LYS A 312 8.55 19.22 -10.17
N CYS A 313 8.17 17.96 -10.44
CA CYS A 313 8.93 17.06 -11.31
C CYS A 313 8.82 17.39 -12.81
N MET A 314 7.79 18.11 -13.25
CA MET A 314 7.65 18.58 -14.64
C MET A 314 8.50 19.80 -14.94
N THR A 315 8.99 20.52 -13.93
CA THR A 315 9.91 21.63 -14.11
C THR A 315 11.32 21.09 -14.41
N PRO A 316 12.04 21.66 -15.38
CA PRO A 316 13.41 21.23 -15.67
C PRO A 316 14.28 21.28 -14.41
N GLY A 317 14.72 20.14 -13.95
CA GLY A 317 15.57 19.98 -12.77
C GLY A 317 17.04 19.77 -13.14
N GLU A 318 17.80 19.25 -12.19
CA GLU A 318 19.19 18.85 -12.38
C GLU A 318 19.32 17.84 -13.54
N ARG A 319 20.42 17.95 -14.29
CA ARG A 319 20.77 17.00 -15.35
C ARG A 319 21.90 16.11 -14.87
N GLY A 320 22.04 14.96 -15.48
CA GLY A 320 23.09 14.00 -15.18
C GLY A 320 22.52 12.67 -14.69
N ASP A 321 23.39 11.83 -14.17
CA ASP A 321 23.03 10.53 -13.63
C ASP A 321 22.68 10.62 -12.14
N PHE A 322 21.71 9.82 -11.73
CA PHE A 322 21.33 9.62 -10.35
C PHE A 322 21.80 8.23 -9.90
N LEU A 323 22.65 8.21 -8.90
CA LEU A 323 23.05 6.98 -8.24
C LEU A 323 22.32 6.88 -6.89
N ILE A 324 21.61 5.79 -6.69
CA ILE A 324 20.92 5.55 -5.42
C ILE A 324 22.01 5.23 -4.37
N PRO A 325 22.11 5.99 -3.27
CA PRO A 325 23.13 5.73 -2.25
C PRO A 325 23.07 4.29 -1.74
N SER A 326 24.21 3.60 -1.71
CA SER A 326 24.31 2.27 -1.11
C SER A 326 24.45 2.41 0.41
N HIS A 327 23.64 1.64 1.14
CA HIS A 327 23.83 1.41 2.57
C HIS A 327 23.89 -0.09 2.79
N GLU A 328 24.93 -0.56 3.46
CA GLU A 328 25.04 -1.98 3.82
C GLU A 328 23.92 -2.33 4.81
N ASN A 329 23.29 -3.48 4.59
CA ASN A 329 22.29 -4.09 5.50
C ASN A 329 20.92 -3.39 5.65
N GLU A 330 20.51 -2.48 4.77
CA GLU A 330 19.17 -1.91 4.81
C GLU A 330 18.17 -2.65 3.90
N ALA A 331 16.92 -2.78 4.36
CA ALA A 331 15.82 -3.17 3.51
C ALA A 331 15.51 -2.08 2.49
N TYR A 332 15.37 -2.46 1.23
CA TYR A 332 14.88 -1.56 0.21
C TYR A 332 13.41 -1.22 0.46
N GLY A 333 13.02 0.03 0.28
CA GLY A 333 11.66 0.48 0.57
C GLY A 333 11.09 1.38 -0.50
N ILE A 334 9.76 1.46 -0.53
CA ILE A 334 8.99 2.42 -1.33
C ILE A 334 7.66 2.73 -0.63
N GLU A 335 7.17 3.95 -0.76
CA GLU A 335 5.82 4.30 -0.32
C GLU A 335 4.80 3.99 -1.42
N THR A 336 4.10 2.86 -1.29
CA THR A 336 2.94 2.57 -2.16
C THR A 336 1.73 3.44 -1.77
N PRO A 337 0.66 3.50 -2.55
CA PRO A 337 -0.56 4.20 -2.14
C PRO A 337 -1.24 3.66 -0.86
N SER A 338 -0.88 2.47 -0.39
CA SER A 338 -1.39 1.88 0.88
C SER A 338 -0.41 2.00 2.04
N GLY A 339 0.84 2.40 1.78
CA GLY A 339 1.89 2.54 2.78
C GLY A 339 3.22 1.97 2.32
N ASP A 340 4.22 1.99 3.17
CA ASP A 340 5.55 1.52 2.81
C ASP A 340 5.62 0.00 2.65
N ALA A 341 6.14 -0.41 1.50
CA ALA A 341 6.56 -1.77 1.22
C ALA A 341 8.07 -1.89 1.44
N ARG A 342 8.51 -3.03 1.99
CA ARG A 342 9.93 -3.31 2.26
C ARG A 342 10.34 -4.61 1.61
N MET A 343 11.54 -4.61 1.01
CA MET A 343 12.06 -5.77 0.32
C MET A 343 13.50 -6.04 0.70
N VAL A 344 13.81 -7.33 0.86
CA VAL A 344 15.16 -7.87 1.00
C VAL A 344 15.33 -8.96 -0.02
N PHE A 345 16.46 -8.98 -0.71
CA PHE A 345 16.76 -10.03 -1.66
C PHE A 345 18.26 -10.19 -1.88
N SER A 346 18.64 -11.28 -2.52
CA SER A 346 20.02 -11.50 -2.97
C SER A 346 20.04 -11.82 -4.48
N ILE A 347 21.13 -11.47 -5.14
CA ILE A 347 21.39 -11.83 -6.53
C ILE A 347 22.63 -12.74 -6.57
N ASN A 348 22.48 -13.89 -7.23
CA ASN A 348 23.54 -14.86 -7.47
C ASN A 348 23.66 -15.09 -8.98
N ASN A 349 24.78 -14.71 -9.59
CA ASN A 349 25.02 -14.91 -11.04
C ASN A 349 23.84 -14.46 -11.93
N ASP A 350 23.36 -13.22 -11.72
CA ASP A 350 22.25 -12.60 -12.47
C ASP A 350 20.83 -13.15 -12.16
N HIS A 351 20.72 -14.10 -11.23
CA HIS A 351 19.46 -14.70 -10.80
C HIS A 351 19.14 -14.31 -9.35
N ILE A 352 17.85 -14.24 -9.05
CA ILE A 352 17.38 -13.97 -7.70
C ILE A 352 17.64 -15.19 -6.80
N GLY A 353 18.44 -15.01 -5.76
CA GLY A 353 18.74 -16.06 -4.79
C GLY A 353 17.62 -16.22 -3.77
N HIS A 354 17.45 -15.22 -2.93
CA HIS A 354 16.36 -15.14 -1.94
C HIS A 354 15.65 -13.82 -2.07
N ILE A 355 14.36 -13.81 -1.76
CA ILE A 355 13.57 -12.58 -1.69
C ILE A 355 12.57 -12.68 -0.55
N TYR A 356 12.41 -11.57 0.15
CA TYR A 356 11.34 -11.34 1.10
C TYR A 356 10.72 -9.97 0.84
N LEU A 357 9.40 -9.91 0.77
CA LEU A 357 8.64 -8.68 0.57
C LEU A 357 7.57 -8.54 1.65
N ARG A 358 7.69 -7.50 2.47
CA ARG A 358 6.62 -7.06 3.36
C ARG A 358 5.77 -6.01 2.66
N THR A 359 4.49 -6.26 2.59
CA THR A 359 3.52 -5.31 2.03
C THR A 359 2.80 -4.54 3.14
N PRO A 360 2.28 -3.33 2.89
CA PRO A 360 1.52 -2.58 3.89
C PRO A 360 0.19 -3.25 4.25
N SER A 361 -0.41 -4.02 3.34
CA SER A 361 -1.71 -4.66 3.54
C SER A 361 -1.74 -5.64 4.71
N ILE A 362 -0.62 -6.32 5.01
CA ILE A 362 -0.50 -7.25 6.14
C ILE A 362 -0.77 -6.52 7.46
N LEU A 363 -0.06 -5.42 7.70
CA LEU A 363 -0.16 -4.66 8.95
C LEU A 363 -1.47 -3.87 9.05
N ASN A 364 -1.95 -3.34 7.92
CA ASN A 364 -3.21 -2.64 7.86
C ASN A 364 -4.42 -3.57 8.09
N LEU A 365 -4.34 -4.84 7.69
CA LEU A 365 -5.38 -5.83 7.97
C LEU A 365 -5.45 -6.16 9.46
N GLU A 366 -4.31 -6.28 10.14
CA GLU A 366 -4.28 -6.45 11.59
C GLU A 366 -4.87 -5.22 12.30
N ALA A 367 -4.50 -4.01 11.88
CA ALA A 367 -5.04 -2.77 12.43
C ALA A 367 -6.56 -2.69 12.23
N PHE A 368 -7.08 -3.10 11.06
CA PHE A 368 -8.51 -3.21 10.81
C PHE A 368 -9.20 -4.19 11.77
N ALA A 369 -8.65 -5.41 11.90
CA ALA A 369 -9.25 -6.46 12.73
C ALA A 369 -9.33 -6.03 14.23
N ARG A 370 -8.39 -5.23 14.68
CA ARG A 370 -8.42 -4.64 16.04
C ARG A 370 -9.38 -3.45 16.14
N GLY A 371 -9.33 -2.53 15.17
CA GLY A 371 -10.09 -1.28 15.18
C GLY A 371 -11.60 -1.47 14.99
N ILE A 372 -12.03 -2.55 14.35
CA ILE A 372 -13.46 -2.82 14.11
C ILE A 372 -14.23 -3.28 15.35
N ARG A 373 -13.55 -3.68 16.42
CA ARG A 373 -14.18 -4.08 17.68
C ARG A 373 -15.02 -2.95 18.26
N GLY A 374 -16.18 -3.28 18.80
CA GLY A 374 -17.13 -2.32 19.37
C GLY A 374 -17.99 -1.61 18.34
N ASN A 375 -17.67 -1.68 17.04
CA ASN A 375 -18.49 -1.17 15.96
C ASN A 375 -19.64 -2.13 15.64
N VAL A 376 -20.58 -1.71 14.81
CA VAL A 376 -21.68 -2.57 14.37
C VAL A 376 -21.33 -3.31 13.09
N LYS A 377 -21.97 -4.48 12.87
CA LYS A 377 -21.68 -5.36 11.72
C LYS A 377 -21.81 -4.64 10.37
N THR A 378 -22.75 -3.71 10.24
CA THR A 378 -22.97 -2.94 8.99
C THR A 378 -21.86 -1.96 8.63
N ASP A 379 -20.92 -1.72 9.55
CA ASP A 379 -19.78 -0.83 9.32
C ASP A 379 -18.61 -1.53 8.60
N ILE A 380 -18.59 -2.87 8.61
CA ILE A 380 -17.48 -3.65 8.07
C ILE A 380 -17.12 -3.26 6.63
N PRO A 381 -18.05 -3.15 5.66
CA PRO A 381 -17.68 -2.87 4.28
C PRO A 381 -16.92 -1.56 4.11
N PHE A 382 -17.46 -0.45 4.58
CA PHE A 382 -16.80 0.84 4.39
C PHE A 382 -15.58 1.04 5.32
N ALA A 383 -15.61 0.43 6.52
CA ALA A 383 -14.44 0.41 7.38
C ALA A 383 -13.27 -0.30 6.68
N LEU A 384 -13.48 -1.50 6.12
CA LEU A 384 -12.46 -2.26 5.40
C LEU A 384 -11.90 -1.46 4.21
N GLU A 385 -12.77 -0.88 3.38
CA GLU A 385 -12.36 -0.06 2.23
C GLU A 385 -11.50 1.14 2.65
N SER A 386 -11.76 1.73 3.83
CA SER A 386 -10.99 2.86 4.34
C SER A 386 -9.55 2.52 4.70
N PHE A 387 -9.21 1.24 4.96
CA PHE A 387 -7.84 0.79 5.24
C PHE A 387 -7.00 0.59 3.96
N GLY A 388 -7.63 0.52 2.80
CA GLY A 388 -6.93 0.31 1.54
C GLY A 388 -6.15 -0.99 1.47
N ILE A 389 -6.71 -2.07 2.05
CA ILE A 389 -6.14 -3.41 2.08
C ILE A 389 -6.34 -4.08 0.72
N TRP A 390 -5.31 -4.79 0.26
CA TRP A 390 -5.35 -5.60 -0.95
C TRP A 390 -5.01 -7.05 -0.61
N VAL A 391 -5.95 -7.96 -0.80
CA VAL A 391 -5.77 -9.38 -0.48
C VAL A 391 -4.69 -10.03 -1.35
N SER A 392 -4.49 -9.54 -2.58
CA SER A 392 -3.41 -9.99 -3.44
C SER A 392 -2.02 -9.75 -2.85
N GLU A 393 -1.87 -8.75 -1.96
CA GLU A 393 -0.63 -8.40 -1.27
C GLU A 393 -0.36 -9.22 0.00
N LEU A 394 -1.31 -10.07 0.41
CA LEU A 394 -1.20 -10.93 1.59
C LEU A 394 -0.54 -12.28 1.28
N GLY A 395 -0.14 -12.49 0.03
CA GLY A 395 0.57 -13.68 -0.42
C GLY A 395 2.08 -13.52 -0.34
N ASP A 396 2.77 -14.63 -0.55
CA ASP A 396 4.22 -14.69 -0.49
C ASP A 396 4.85 -14.27 -1.81
N VAL A 397 5.99 -13.57 -1.71
CA VAL A 397 6.94 -13.38 -2.81
C VAL A 397 8.20 -14.15 -2.44
N ALA A 398 8.50 -15.21 -3.19
CA ALA A 398 9.59 -16.14 -2.90
C ALA A 398 10.42 -16.46 -4.15
#